data_22c7f94fc74ed5f7ba82ae71af9c41ff
#
_entry.id   22c7f94fc74ed5f7ba82ae71af9c41ff
#
_cell.length_a   1.000
_cell.length_b   1.000
_cell.length_c   1.000
_cell.angle_alpha   90.00
_cell.angle_beta   90.00
_cell.angle_gamma   90.00
#
_symmetry.space_group_name_H-M   'P 1'
#
loop_
_entity.id
_entity.type
_entity.pdbx_description
1 polymer ?
#
loop_
_entity_poly.entity_id
_entity_poly.type
_entity_poly.pdbx_seq_one_letter_code
_entity_poly.pdbx_strand_id
1 'polypeptide(L)'
;CIMFHILKNYIDRNFNLLSFIAVVFCFVPLFYFSTNYVLNGWSYSDALINYSEGFIRRGLLGEIIFNIHKVTNLDIQKIHAYIFIFFTIINIFLYVLILKNISNIRFVYIFLLFNPLLLFFPLNDTGGYLRKEIIILTLMIFHCYLCNKYHSDKLSLSKYFLIFKTLIIPGIIINTLIHDIQLFLIPFHFILTLNVINKDFKILSYKNTFNKKNIILLFYIFTTIPFFIFILYPVSPEKINLIIKNVLLADPQ
;
A
#
# COMPACT_ATOMS: atom_id res chain seq x y z
N CYS A 1 5.20 37.74 -2.50
CA CYS A 1 6.15 37.10 -3.45
C CYS A 1 7.50 36.78 -2.80
N ILE A 2 8.12 37.69 -2.07
CA ILE A 2 9.45 37.51 -1.43
C ILE A 2 9.42 36.43 -0.36
N MET A 3 8.42 36.40 0.52
CA MET A 3 8.28 35.42 1.59
C MET A 3 8.16 33.99 1.03
N PHE A 4 7.43 33.80 -0.06
CA PHE A 4 7.31 32.50 -0.73
C PHE A 4 8.65 32.00 -1.28
N HIS A 5 9.45 32.90 -1.84
CA HIS A 5 10.77 32.57 -2.39
C HIS A 5 11.75 32.18 -1.26
N ILE A 6 11.74 32.92 -0.15
CA ILE A 6 12.55 32.60 1.03
C ILE A 6 12.17 31.26 1.60
N LEU A 7 10.87 30.97 1.78
CA LEU A 7 10.38 29.71 2.31
C LEU A 7 10.73 28.52 1.40
N LYS A 8 10.58 28.70 0.08
CA LYS A 8 10.99 27.70 -0.91
C LYS A 8 12.47 27.36 -0.79
N ASN A 9 13.34 28.37 -0.77
CA ASN A 9 14.79 28.18 -0.66
C ASN A 9 15.18 27.51 0.67
N TYR A 10 14.51 27.86 1.78
CA TYR A 10 14.72 27.22 3.07
C TYR A 10 14.34 25.74 3.03
N ILE A 11 13.20 25.39 2.46
CA ILE A 11 12.73 24.01 2.32
C ILE A 11 13.65 23.21 1.40
N ASP A 12 14.05 23.77 0.25
CA ASP A 12 14.96 23.10 -0.67
C ASP A 12 16.32 22.79 -0.02
N ARG A 13 16.83 23.73 0.79
CA ARG A 13 18.08 23.55 1.53
C ARG A 13 17.99 22.51 2.64
N ASN A 14 16.87 22.49 3.37
CA ASN A 14 16.68 21.62 4.55
C ASN A 14 15.79 20.40 4.27
N PHE A 15 15.57 20.06 2.99
CA PHE A 15 14.62 19.02 2.59
C PHE A 15 14.83 17.68 3.28
N ASN A 16 16.09 17.22 3.41
CA ASN A 16 16.40 15.96 4.05
C ASN A 16 16.07 15.99 5.56
N LEU A 17 16.38 17.08 6.23
CA LEU A 17 16.08 17.27 7.65
C LEU A 17 14.57 17.32 7.89
N LEU A 18 13.85 18.10 7.10
CA LEU A 18 12.39 18.22 7.21
C LEU A 18 11.68 16.89 6.91
N SER A 19 12.16 16.15 5.92
CA SER A 19 11.66 14.81 5.61
C SER A 19 11.93 13.84 6.76
N PHE A 20 13.12 13.90 7.37
CA PHE A 20 13.46 13.09 8.54
C PHE A 20 12.57 13.43 9.74
N ILE A 21 12.36 14.72 10.03
CA ILE A 21 11.47 15.18 11.10
C ILE A 21 10.05 14.67 10.84
N ALA A 22 9.51 14.79 9.62
CA ALA A 22 8.19 14.28 9.27
C ALA A 22 8.09 12.76 9.50
N VAL A 23 9.11 12.01 9.12
CA VAL A 23 9.19 10.55 9.36
C VAL A 23 9.16 10.24 10.85
N VAL A 24 9.97 10.93 11.66
CA VAL A 24 10.00 10.72 13.12
C VAL A 24 8.66 11.05 13.74
N PHE A 25 8.03 12.17 13.34
CA PHE A 25 6.71 12.56 13.83
C PHE A 25 5.61 11.53 13.48
N CYS A 26 5.71 10.87 12.33
CA CYS A 26 4.79 9.78 11.99
C CYS A 26 5.09 8.51 12.79
N PHE A 27 6.36 8.24 13.07
CA PHE A 27 6.81 6.98 13.64
C PHE A 27 6.59 6.89 15.15
N VAL A 28 6.86 7.98 15.89
CA VAL A 28 6.74 8.00 17.35
C VAL A 28 5.30 7.70 17.81
N PRO A 29 4.26 8.36 17.30
CA PRO A 29 2.89 8.00 17.65
C PRO A 29 2.51 6.58 17.23
N LEU A 30 2.93 6.13 16.05
CA LEU A 30 2.68 4.79 15.57
C LEU A 30 3.25 3.74 16.52
N PHE A 31 4.49 3.91 16.94
CA PHE A 31 5.15 3.03 17.90
C PHE A 31 4.45 3.07 19.27
N TYR A 32 4.13 4.28 19.77
CA TYR A 32 3.43 4.44 21.05
C TYR A 32 2.07 3.74 21.04
N PHE A 33 1.26 3.95 20.00
CA PHE A 33 -0.06 3.34 19.89
C PHE A 33 0.00 1.83 19.65
N SER A 34 0.99 1.34 18.91
CA SER A 34 1.15 -0.11 18.70
C SER A 34 1.53 -0.88 19.95
N THR A 35 2.19 -0.21 20.91
CA THR A 35 2.64 -0.83 22.17
C THR A 35 1.65 -0.67 23.32
N ASN A 36 0.84 0.38 23.31
CA ASN A 36 -0.03 0.75 24.44
C ASN A 36 -1.53 0.69 24.10
N TYR A 37 -1.89 0.36 22.87
CA TYR A 37 -3.28 0.41 22.46
C TYR A 37 -3.99 -0.92 22.77
N VAL A 38 -5.05 -0.82 23.56
CA VAL A 38 -6.05 -1.88 23.64
C VAL A 38 -6.79 -1.87 22.30
N LEU A 39 -6.54 -2.87 21.48
CA LEU A 39 -7.05 -2.98 20.11
C LEU A 39 -8.56 -3.23 20.09
N ASN A 40 -9.31 -2.36 20.75
CA ASN A 40 -10.76 -2.36 20.74
C ASN A 40 -11.23 -1.66 19.49
N GLY A 41 -11.44 -2.38 18.41
CA GLY A 41 -11.96 -1.71 17.26
C GLY A 41 -12.22 -2.58 16.05
N TRP A 42 -13.06 -2.05 15.22
CA TRP A 42 -13.46 -2.63 13.95
C TRP A 42 -12.26 -2.99 13.04
N SER A 43 -11.20 -2.18 13.03
CA SER A 43 -10.01 -2.41 12.20
C SER A 43 -9.23 -3.67 12.59
N TYR A 44 -9.14 -3.95 13.88
CA TYR A 44 -8.48 -5.17 14.39
C TYR A 44 -9.30 -6.41 14.03
N SER A 45 -10.59 -6.39 14.35
CA SER A 45 -11.49 -7.50 14.03
C SER A 45 -11.52 -7.79 12.52
N ASP A 46 -11.55 -6.76 11.68
CA ASP A 46 -11.48 -6.91 10.22
C ASP A 46 -10.15 -7.54 9.78
N ALA A 47 -9.03 -7.18 10.40
CA ALA A 47 -7.72 -7.73 10.07
C ALA A 47 -7.58 -9.22 10.44
N LEU A 48 -8.32 -9.71 11.42
CA LEU A 48 -8.28 -11.09 11.88
C LEU A 48 -9.25 -12.03 11.16
N ILE A 49 -10.06 -11.55 10.21
CA ILE A 49 -10.84 -12.42 9.32
C ILE A 49 -9.87 -13.39 8.63
N ASN A 50 -10.11 -14.70 8.74
CA ASN A 50 -9.24 -15.77 8.25
C ASN A 50 -10.02 -16.88 7.53
N TYR A 51 -9.35 -17.94 7.10
CA TYR A 51 -9.93 -19.04 6.34
C TYR A 51 -10.35 -20.25 7.20
N SER A 52 -10.47 -20.13 8.51
CA SER A 52 -10.84 -21.25 9.39
C SER A 52 -12.17 -21.92 9.02
N GLU A 53 -13.12 -21.13 8.50
CA GLU A 53 -14.44 -21.61 8.05
C GLU A 53 -14.56 -21.70 6.52
N GLY A 54 -13.41 -21.88 5.85
CA GLY A 54 -13.30 -21.95 4.40
C GLY A 54 -12.97 -20.61 3.77
N PHE A 55 -12.94 -20.59 2.42
CA PHE A 55 -12.53 -19.40 1.69
C PHE A 55 -13.49 -18.22 1.94
N ILE A 56 -12.93 -17.11 2.38
CA ILE A 56 -13.61 -15.85 2.59
C ILE A 56 -12.76 -14.73 1.96
N ARG A 57 -13.41 -13.84 1.20
CA ARG A 57 -12.73 -12.62 0.75
C ARG A 57 -12.23 -11.85 1.98
N ARG A 58 -11.08 -11.18 1.86
CA ARG A 58 -10.40 -10.45 2.94
C ARG A 58 -9.75 -11.33 4.03
N GLY A 59 -9.73 -12.66 3.86
CA GLY A 59 -9.21 -13.58 4.88
C GLY A 59 -7.71 -13.78 4.88
N LEU A 60 -6.99 -13.37 3.82
CA LEU A 60 -5.58 -13.70 3.67
C LEU A 60 -4.69 -13.13 4.77
N LEU A 61 -4.91 -11.89 5.19
CA LEU A 61 -4.10 -11.27 6.24
C LEU A 61 -4.28 -11.97 7.57
N GLY A 62 -5.54 -12.22 7.96
CA GLY A 62 -5.84 -12.96 9.19
C GLY A 62 -5.22 -14.36 9.18
N GLU A 63 -5.30 -15.07 8.06
CA GLU A 63 -4.66 -16.38 7.92
C GLU A 63 -3.14 -16.31 8.11
N ILE A 64 -2.48 -15.30 7.57
CA ILE A 64 -1.04 -15.06 7.79
C ILE A 64 -0.76 -14.82 9.27
N ILE A 65 -1.53 -13.94 9.93
CA ILE A 65 -1.37 -13.61 11.35
C ILE A 65 -1.51 -14.87 12.21
N PHE A 66 -2.55 -15.67 11.99
CA PHE A 66 -2.77 -16.91 12.76
C PHE A 66 -1.69 -17.95 12.51
N ASN A 67 -1.19 -18.09 11.29
CA ASN A 67 -0.09 -19.02 11.00
C ASN A 67 1.21 -18.58 11.67
N ILE A 68 1.52 -17.29 11.69
CA ILE A 68 2.67 -16.76 12.43
C ILE A 68 2.50 -17.02 13.93
N HIS A 69 1.32 -16.76 14.50
CA HIS A 69 1.02 -17.04 15.90
C HIS A 69 1.27 -18.52 16.25
N LYS A 70 0.74 -19.45 15.45
CA LYS A 70 0.91 -20.90 15.66
C LYS A 70 2.39 -21.33 15.65
N VAL A 71 3.21 -20.72 14.79
CA VAL A 71 4.63 -21.10 14.66
C VAL A 71 5.49 -20.43 15.73
N THR A 72 5.19 -19.18 16.10
CA THR A 72 6.06 -18.36 16.96
C THR A 72 5.59 -18.28 18.40
N ASN A 73 4.34 -18.65 18.70
CA ASN A 73 3.65 -18.43 19.97
C ASN A 73 3.63 -16.93 20.39
N LEU A 74 3.86 -16.01 19.46
CA LEU A 74 3.73 -14.59 19.73
C LEU A 74 2.26 -14.21 19.83
N ASP A 75 1.97 -13.23 20.65
CA ASP A 75 0.66 -12.62 20.79
C ASP A 75 0.15 -12.11 19.43
N ILE A 76 -1.09 -12.40 19.10
CA ILE A 76 -1.76 -12.01 17.85
C ILE A 76 -1.74 -10.49 17.66
N GLN A 77 -1.98 -9.74 18.74
CA GLN A 77 -1.95 -8.28 18.73
C GLN A 77 -0.58 -7.75 18.35
N LYS A 78 0.50 -8.34 18.90
CA LYS A 78 1.88 -7.95 18.58
C LYS A 78 2.22 -8.26 17.13
N ILE A 79 1.82 -9.43 16.62
CA ILE A 79 2.03 -9.80 15.22
C ILE A 79 1.35 -8.80 14.31
N HIS A 80 0.08 -8.49 14.59
CA HIS A 80 -0.69 -7.50 13.86
C HIS A 80 0.03 -6.14 13.86
N ALA A 81 0.41 -5.61 15.02
CA ALA A 81 1.12 -4.35 15.15
C ALA A 81 2.44 -4.35 14.34
N TYR A 82 3.24 -5.41 14.43
CA TYR A 82 4.53 -5.51 13.72
C TYR A 82 4.35 -5.50 12.20
N ILE A 83 3.34 -6.19 11.67
CA ILE A 83 3.05 -6.19 10.22
C ILE A 83 2.73 -4.75 9.76
N PHE A 84 1.89 -4.03 10.48
CA PHE A 84 1.49 -2.69 10.08
C PHE A 84 2.61 -1.65 10.25
N ILE A 85 3.41 -1.76 11.31
CA ILE A 85 4.62 -0.94 11.49
C ILE A 85 5.57 -1.17 10.31
N PHE A 86 5.81 -2.43 9.93
CA PHE A 86 6.68 -2.78 8.82
C PHE A 86 6.21 -2.14 7.50
N PHE A 87 4.94 -2.27 7.15
CA PHE A 87 4.40 -1.66 5.93
C PHE A 87 4.40 -0.13 5.98
N THR A 88 4.18 0.46 7.15
CA THR A 88 4.27 1.92 7.32
C THR A 88 5.69 2.43 7.10
N ILE A 89 6.69 1.73 7.63
CA ILE A 89 8.12 2.07 7.40
C ILE A 89 8.42 2.02 5.90
N ILE A 90 7.99 0.96 5.21
CA ILE A 90 8.18 0.82 3.77
C ILE A 90 7.53 1.98 3.02
N ASN A 91 6.30 2.35 3.37
CA ASN A 91 5.57 3.45 2.74
C ASN A 91 6.31 4.78 2.90
N ILE A 92 6.75 5.10 4.11
CA ILE A 92 7.52 6.30 4.40
C ILE A 92 8.83 6.29 3.59
N PHE A 93 9.55 5.18 3.60
CA PHE A 93 10.80 5.04 2.85
C PHE A 93 10.61 5.25 1.34
N LEU A 94 9.64 4.57 0.74
CA LEU A 94 9.31 4.72 -0.69
C LEU A 94 8.89 6.15 -1.02
N TYR A 95 8.09 6.77 -0.16
CA TYR A 95 7.64 8.14 -0.33
C TYR A 95 8.82 9.12 -0.34
N VAL A 96 9.75 8.99 0.61
CA VAL A 96 10.98 9.80 0.65
C VAL A 96 11.82 9.59 -0.61
N LEU A 97 11.93 8.35 -1.12
CA LEU A 97 12.64 8.07 -2.37
C LEU A 97 11.99 8.72 -3.60
N ILE A 98 10.65 8.76 -3.65
CA ILE A 98 9.92 9.48 -4.71
C ILE A 98 10.23 10.97 -4.61
N LEU A 99 10.13 11.54 -3.43
CA LEU A 99 10.35 12.97 -3.20
C LEU A 99 11.77 13.44 -3.58
N LYS A 100 12.79 12.64 -3.29
CA LYS A 100 14.18 12.95 -3.66
C LYS A 100 14.40 13.14 -5.16
N ASN A 101 13.58 12.49 -5.98
CA ASN A 101 13.71 12.56 -7.43
C ASN A 101 12.94 13.75 -8.07
N ILE A 102 12.14 14.47 -7.29
CA ILE A 102 11.28 15.54 -7.78
C ILE A 102 11.83 16.88 -7.29
N SER A 103 12.82 17.42 -8.02
CA SER A 103 13.52 18.64 -7.61
C SER A 103 12.67 19.92 -7.64
N ASN A 104 11.75 20.06 -8.61
CA ASN A 104 11.05 21.31 -8.85
C ASN A 104 9.82 21.55 -7.97
N ILE A 105 9.39 20.56 -7.21
CA ILE A 105 8.11 20.58 -6.46
C ILE A 105 8.33 20.21 -4.98
N ARG A 106 9.56 20.24 -4.48
CA ARG A 106 9.89 19.88 -3.09
C ARG A 106 9.05 20.62 -2.05
N PHE A 107 8.79 21.90 -2.29
CA PHE A 107 7.94 22.72 -1.44
C PHE A 107 6.51 22.15 -1.32
N VAL A 108 5.88 21.81 -2.46
CA VAL A 108 4.53 21.22 -2.47
C VAL A 108 4.52 19.86 -1.76
N TYR A 109 5.57 19.07 -1.94
CA TYR A 109 5.66 17.74 -1.32
C TYR A 109 5.85 17.77 0.19
N ILE A 110 6.54 18.75 0.74
CA ILE A 110 6.61 18.92 2.20
C ILE A 110 5.23 19.22 2.75
N PHE A 111 4.44 20.07 2.13
CA PHE A 111 3.05 20.28 2.52
C PHE A 111 2.22 19.01 2.40
N LEU A 112 2.45 18.20 1.36
CA LEU A 112 1.77 16.90 1.21
C LEU A 112 2.23 15.89 2.27
N LEU A 113 3.50 15.91 2.68
CA LEU A 113 3.99 15.08 3.79
C LEU A 113 3.27 15.38 5.10
N PHE A 114 3.06 16.66 5.39
CA PHE A 114 2.34 17.11 6.60
C PHE A 114 0.82 17.17 6.42
N ASN A 115 0.31 16.71 5.26
CA ASN A 115 -1.14 16.67 5.05
C ASN A 115 -1.77 15.58 5.93
N PRO A 116 -2.74 15.95 6.81
CA PRO A 116 -3.40 14.99 7.68
C PRO A 116 -4.17 13.90 6.92
N LEU A 117 -4.45 14.09 5.63
CA LEU A 117 -5.14 13.11 4.79
C LEU A 117 -4.20 12.09 4.14
N LEU A 118 -2.86 12.21 4.30
CA LEU A 118 -1.88 11.30 3.72
C LEU A 118 -1.13 10.53 4.82
N LEU A 119 0.15 10.86 5.07
CA LEU A 119 0.96 10.14 6.06
C LEU A 119 0.48 10.35 7.50
N PHE A 120 -0.16 11.50 7.77
CA PHE A 120 -0.73 11.82 9.08
C PHE A 120 -2.18 11.33 9.27
N PHE A 121 -2.81 10.77 8.25
CA PHE A 121 -4.15 10.21 8.39
C PHE A 121 -4.26 9.23 9.56
N PRO A 122 -3.31 8.30 9.74
CA PRO A 122 -3.34 7.43 10.90
C PRO A 122 -3.26 8.15 12.25
N LEU A 123 -2.70 9.36 12.33
CA LEU A 123 -2.62 10.14 13.57
C LEU A 123 -3.95 10.79 13.97
N ASN A 124 -4.82 11.05 13.01
CA ASN A 124 -6.12 11.68 13.24
C ASN A 124 -7.23 10.66 13.52
N ASP A 125 -7.05 9.43 13.09
CA ASP A 125 -8.01 8.36 13.31
C ASP A 125 -7.37 7.31 14.23
N THR A 126 -7.77 7.28 15.49
CA THR A 126 -7.27 6.34 16.49
C THR A 126 -7.50 4.86 16.11
N GLY A 127 -8.47 4.58 15.24
CA GLY A 127 -8.67 3.27 14.62
C GLY A 127 -7.92 3.07 13.30
N GLY A 128 -7.31 4.12 12.74
CA GLY A 128 -6.73 4.12 11.39
C GLY A 128 -5.32 3.57 11.28
N TYR A 129 -4.58 3.47 12.38
CA TYR A 129 -3.17 3.06 12.37
C TYR A 129 -2.91 1.65 11.87
N LEU A 130 -3.87 0.78 12.08
CA LEU A 130 -3.70 -0.64 11.89
C LEU A 130 -4.68 -1.17 10.84
N ARG A 131 -4.97 -0.36 9.83
CA ARG A 131 -5.88 -0.72 8.73
C ARG A 131 -5.17 -1.41 7.58
N LYS A 132 -5.83 -2.37 6.98
CA LYS A 132 -5.37 -3.14 5.81
C LYS A 132 -4.99 -2.25 4.62
N GLU A 133 -5.58 -1.06 4.50
CA GLU A 133 -5.31 -0.07 3.46
C GLU A 133 -3.83 0.34 3.43
N ILE A 134 -3.12 0.30 4.55
CA ILE A 134 -1.68 0.60 4.61
C ILE A 134 -0.89 -0.39 3.73
N ILE A 135 -1.25 -1.67 3.76
CA ILE A 135 -0.63 -2.72 2.95
C ILE A 135 -0.89 -2.46 1.47
N ILE A 136 -2.13 -2.13 1.15
CA ILE A 136 -2.59 -1.86 -0.22
C ILE A 136 -1.90 -0.64 -0.80
N LEU A 137 -1.81 0.44 -0.02
CA LEU A 137 -1.12 1.67 -0.39
C LEU A 137 0.37 1.43 -0.65
N THR A 138 0.99 0.47 0.05
CA THR A 138 2.40 0.11 -0.18
C THR A 138 2.65 -0.30 -1.63
N LEU A 139 1.80 -1.14 -2.19
CA LEU A 139 1.91 -1.56 -3.59
C LEU A 139 1.72 -0.39 -4.55
N MET A 140 0.77 0.49 -4.26
CA MET A 140 0.50 1.68 -5.07
C MET A 140 1.69 2.64 -5.05
N ILE A 141 2.24 2.95 -3.87
CA ILE A 141 3.40 3.83 -3.71
C ILE A 141 4.62 3.20 -4.38
N PHE A 142 4.82 1.88 -4.25
CA PHE A 142 5.90 1.17 -4.94
C PHE A 142 5.76 1.28 -6.46
N HIS A 143 4.57 1.15 -7.01
CA HIS A 143 4.33 1.33 -8.45
C HIS A 143 4.62 2.78 -8.89
N CYS A 144 4.19 3.78 -8.12
CA CYS A 144 4.56 5.19 -8.35
C CYS A 144 6.10 5.39 -8.34
N TYR A 145 6.80 4.74 -7.41
CA TYR A 145 8.26 4.79 -7.36
C TYR A 145 8.92 4.20 -8.61
N LEU A 146 8.43 3.07 -9.11
CA LEU A 146 8.93 2.46 -10.35
C LEU A 146 8.71 3.38 -11.56
N CYS A 147 7.54 4.00 -11.67
CA CYS A 147 7.24 4.97 -12.72
C CYS A 147 8.18 6.18 -12.64
N ASN A 148 8.43 6.69 -11.44
CA ASN A 148 9.37 7.80 -11.22
C ASN A 148 10.80 7.41 -11.63
N LYS A 149 11.26 6.22 -11.25
CA LYS A 149 12.58 5.69 -11.69
C LYS A 149 12.69 5.56 -13.20
N TYR A 150 11.63 5.13 -13.85
CA TYR A 150 11.59 5.03 -15.30
C TYR A 150 11.62 6.42 -15.96
N HIS A 151 10.81 7.38 -15.49
CA HIS A 151 10.80 8.74 -16.03
C HIS A 151 12.10 9.49 -15.81
N SER A 152 12.85 9.18 -14.77
CA SER A 152 14.18 9.74 -14.50
C SER A 152 15.33 8.98 -15.19
N ASP A 153 15.04 8.08 -16.14
CA ASP A 153 15.99 7.27 -16.90
C ASP A 153 16.90 6.35 -16.05
N LYS A 154 16.49 6.11 -14.78
CA LYS A 154 17.20 5.21 -13.84
C LYS A 154 16.73 3.76 -13.91
N LEU A 155 15.70 3.47 -14.69
CA LEU A 155 15.12 2.14 -14.90
C LEU A 155 14.82 1.95 -16.39
N SER A 156 15.29 0.85 -17.00
CA SER A 156 14.94 0.53 -18.38
C SER A 156 13.52 -0.01 -18.50
N LEU A 157 12.90 0.15 -19.68
CA LEU A 157 11.54 -0.33 -19.93
C LEU A 157 11.40 -1.85 -19.72
N SER A 158 12.40 -2.63 -20.13
CA SER A 158 12.40 -4.08 -19.94
C SER A 158 12.40 -4.49 -18.48
N LYS A 159 13.21 -3.81 -17.64
CA LYS A 159 13.24 -4.03 -16.19
C LYS A 159 11.93 -3.58 -15.53
N TYR A 160 11.37 -2.44 -15.96
CA TYR A 160 10.06 -2.01 -15.48
C TYR A 160 8.99 -3.09 -15.71
N PHE A 161 8.87 -3.60 -16.94
CA PHE A 161 7.89 -4.63 -17.24
C PHE A 161 8.17 -5.97 -16.56
N LEU A 162 9.42 -6.32 -16.33
CA LEU A 162 9.77 -7.50 -15.54
C LEU A 162 9.20 -7.36 -14.12
N ILE A 163 9.51 -6.24 -13.43
CA ILE A 163 9.02 -5.98 -12.07
C ILE A 163 7.48 -5.87 -12.05
N PHE A 164 6.90 -5.23 -13.05
CA PHE A 164 5.45 -5.12 -13.18
C PHE A 164 4.77 -6.49 -13.21
N LYS A 165 5.28 -7.42 -14.04
CA LYS A 165 4.72 -8.77 -14.16
C LYS A 165 4.96 -9.63 -12.92
N THR A 166 6.14 -9.51 -12.29
CA THR A 166 6.54 -10.41 -11.19
C THR A 166 6.13 -9.91 -9.81
N LEU A 167 5.92 -8.60 -9.62
CA LEU A 167 5.58 -8.02 -8.33
C LEU A 167 4.27 -7.25 -8.34
N ILE A 168 4.02 -6.37 -9.33
CA ILE A 168 2.81 -5.53 -9.30
C ILE A 168 1.56 -6.35 -9.57
N ILE A 169 1.53 -7.18 -10.62
CA ILE A 169 0.36 -8.01 -10.93
C ILE A 169 0.05 -9.00 -9.80
N PRO A 170 0.99 -9.83 -9.33
CA PRO A 170 0.72 -10.71 -8.19
C PRO A 170 0.35 -9.94 -6.92
N GLY A 171 0.97 -8.80 -6.67
CA GLY A 171 0.65 -7.93 -5.55
C GLY A 171 -0.79 -7.41 -5.59
N ILE A 172 -1.31 -7.05 -6.76
CA ILE A 172 -2.73 -6.66 -6.93
C ILE A 172 -3.65 -7.82 -6.55
N ILE A 173 -3.34 -9.05 -6.98
CA ILE A 173 -4.13 -10.24 -6.64
C ILE A 173 -4.10 -10.49 -5.13
N ILE A 174 -2.92 -10.50 -4.52
CA ILE A 174 -2.73 -10.69 -3.09
C ILE A 174 -3.48 -9.62 -2.29
N ASN A 175 -3.33 -8.35 -2.67
CA ASN A 175 -4.00 -7.24 -2.00
C ASN A 175 -5.53 -7.33 -2.11
N THR A 176 -6.07 -7.86 -3.20
CA THR A 176 -7.53 -8.09 -3.33
C THR A 176 -8.03 -9.16 -2.35
N LEU A 177 -7.19 -10.17 -2.05
CA LEU A 177 -7.49 -11.17 -1.03
C LEU A 177 -7.35 -10.62 0.40
N ILE A 178 -6.59 -9.54 0.58
CA ILE A 178 -6.47 -8.83 1.87
C ILE A 178 -7.65 -7.88 2.07
N HIS A 179 -7.98 -7.07 1.04
CA HIS A 179 -9.06 -6.09 1.12
C HIS A 179 -9.55 -5.66 -0.27
N ASP A 180 -10.86 -5.59 -0.43
CA ASP A 180 -11.55 -5.26 -1.69
C ASP A 180 -11.34 -3.80 -2.17
N ILE A 181 -10.88 -2.89 -1.31
CA ILE A 181 -10.50 -1.52 -1.74
C ILE A 181 -9.44 -1.53 -2.85
N GLN A 182 -8.65 -2.60 -2.96
CA GLN A 182 -7.68 -2.78 -4.04
C GLN A 182 -8.35 -2.70 -5.42
N LEU A 183 -9.60 -3.12 -5.55
CA LEU A 183 -10.33 -3.04 -6.83
C LEU A 183 -10.48 -1.59 -7.31
N PHE A 184 -10.67 -0.64 -6.38
CA PHE A 184 -10.73 0.79 -6.72
C PHE A 184 -9.38 1.39 -7.10
N LEU A 185 -8.27 0.74 -6.72
CA LEU A 185 -6.92 1.18 -7.09
C LEU A 185 -6.43 0.61 -8.42
N ILE A 186 -7.09 -0.40 -8.97
CA ILE A 186 -6.73 -0.99 -10.27
C ILE A 186 -6.69 0.07 -11.40
N PRO A 187 -7.67 0.98 -11.56
CA PRO A 187 -7.60 2.03 -12.56
C PRO A 187 -6.35 2.92 -12.42
N PHE A 188 -5.92 3.20 -11.18
CA PHE A 188 -4.72 4.00 -10.94
C PHE A 188 -3.45 3.27 -11.35
N HIS A 189 -3.32 1.97 -11.05
CA HIS A 189 -2.24 1.14 -11.56
C HIS A 189 -2.20 1.13 -13.09
N PHE A 190 -3.35 1.11 -13.72
CA PHE A 190 -3.48 1.17 -15.18
C PHE A 190 -3.02 2.52 -15.74
N ILE A 191 -3.46 3.64 -15.16
CA ILE A 191 -3.03 4.99 -15.55
C ILE A 191 -1.50 5.14 -15.42
N LEU A 192 -0.91 4.66 -14.34
CA LEU A 192 0.54 4.67 -14.16
C LEU A 192 1.27 3.88 -15.25
N THR A 193 0.76 2.69 -15.59
CA THR A 193 1.33 1.87 -16.67
C THR A 193 1.21 2.55 -18.02
N LEU A 194 0.06 3.17 -18.33
CA LEU A 194 -0.13 3.94 -19.56
C LEU A 194 0.83 5.11 -19.64
N ASN A 195 1.10 5.79 -18.52
CA ASN A 195 2.04 6.92 -18.48
C ASN A 195 3.47 6.48 -18.85
N VAL A 196 3.90 5.32 -18.34
CA VAL A 196 5.19 4.72 -18.73
C VAL A 196 5.22 4.37 -20.22
N ILE A 197 4.16 3.75 -20.74
CA ILE A 197 4.06 3.38 -22.14
C ILE A 197 4.07 4.63 -23.02
N ASN A 198 3.33 5.68 -22.67
CA ASN A 198 3.22 6.91 -23.47
C ASN A 198 4.55 7.69 -23.56
N LYS A 199 5.41 7.63 -22.54
CA LYS A 199 6.76 8.21 -22.65
C LYS A 199 7.52 7.63 -23.83
N ASP A 200 7.42 6.31 -24.04
CA ASP A 200 8.09 5.60 -25.14
C ASP A 200 7.35 5.72 -26.47
N PHE A 201 6.02 5.98 -26.47
CA PHE A 201 5.27 6.12 -27.72
C PHE A 201 5.74 7.29 -28.59
N LYS A 202 6.32 8.33 -28.00
CA LYS A 202 6.96 9.42 -28.76
C LYS A 202 8.25 8.98 -29.47
N ILE A 203 8.81 7.83 -29.10
CA ILE A 203 10.14 7.36 -29.53
C ILE A 203 10.06 6.11 -30.41
N LEU A 204 8.95 5.35 -30.42
CA LEU A 204 8.90 4.03 -31.00
C LEU A 204 8.04 3.88 -32.26
N SER A 205 8.70 3.34 -33.29
CA SER A 205 8.11 2.90 -34.54
C SER A 205 7.07 1.77 -34.34
N TYR A 206 6.11 1.69 -35.28
CA TYR A 206 4.93 0.80 -35.33
C TYR A 206 5.16 -0.69 -35.04
N LYS A 207 6.37 -1.21 -35.23
CA LYS A 207 6.69 -2.65 -35.10
C LYS A 207 6.62 -3.21 -33.65
N ASN A 208 6.74 -2.38 -32.61
CA ASN A 208 6.73 -2.85 -31.20
C ASN A 208 5.38 -2.72 -30.49
N THR A 209 4.35 -2.24 -31.18
CA THR A 209 3.02 -2.00 -30.60
C THR A 209 2.26 -3.27 -30.25
N PHE A 210 2.50 -4.38 -30.96
CA PHE A 210 1.79 -5.65 -30.73
C PHE A 210 2.12 -6.28 -29.36
N ASN A 211 3.39 -6.26 -28.96
CA ASN A 211 3.79 -6.77 -27.65
C ASN A 211 3.24 -5.94 -26.46
N LYS A 212 3.02 -4.65 -26.68
CA LYS A 212 2.50 -3.74 -25.64
C LYS A 212 0.98 -3.89 -25.45
N LYS A 213 0.23 -4.11 -26.55
CA LYS A 213 -1.21 -4.44 -26.48
C LYS A 213 -1.46 -5.72 -25.67
N ASN A 214 -0.60 -6.73 -25.84
CA ASN A 214 -0.71 -7.98 -25.08
C ASN A 214 -0.44 -7.78 -23.58
N ILE A 215 0.44 -6.86 -23.18
CA ILE A 215 0.69 -6.54 -21.79
C ILE A 215 -0.52 -5.82 -21.17
N ILE A 216 -1.14 -4.90 -21.90
CA ILE A 216 -2.37 -4.24 -21.49
C ILE A 216 -3.51 -5.25 -21.36
N LEU A 217 -3.63 -6.17 -22.32
CA LEU A 217 -4.62 -7.23 -22.30
C LEU A 217 -4.41 -8.17 -21.11
N LEU A 218 -3.16 -8.60 -20.85
CA LEU A 218 -2.81 -9.38 -19.66
C LEU A 218 -3.15 -8.64 -18.37
N PHE A 219 -2.89 -7.34 -18.30
CA PHE A 219 -3.28 -6.53 -17.16
C PHE A 219 -4.79 -6.58 -16.95
N TYR A 220 -5.60 -6.39 -17.97
CA TYR A 220 -7.06 -6.50 -17.87
C TYR A 220 -7.52 -7.89 -17.44
N ILE A 221 -6.97 -8.95 -18.01
CA ILE A 221 -7.31 -10.33 -17.64
C ILE A 221 -6.99 -10.58 -16.17
N PHE A 222 -5.77 -10.22 -15.72
CA PHE A 222 -5.36 -10.44 -14.34
C PHE A 222 -6.09 -9.55 -13.32
N THR A 223 -6.58 -8.39 -13.71
CA THR A 223 -7.38 -7.53 -12.83
C THR A 223 -8.86 -7.92 -12.81
N THR A 224 -9.36 -8.58 -13.84
CA THR A 224 -10.73 -9.12 -13.84
C THR A 224 -10.86 -10.38 -12.99
N ILE A 225 -9.81 -11.19 -12.83
CA ILE A 225 -9.83 -12.40 -11.98
C ILE A 225 -10.21 -12.07 -10.52
N PRO A 226 -9.58 -11.11 -9.82
CA PRO A 226 -10.00 -10.71 -8.49
C PRO A 226 -11.45 -10.22 -8.41
N PHE A 227 -11.92 -9.54 -9.43
CA PHE A 227 -13.31 -9.07 -9.51
C PHE A 227 -14.30 -10.24 -9.59
N PHE A 228 -13.99 -11.27 -10.40
CA PHE A 228 -14.80 -12.50 -10.45
C PHE A 228 -14.78 -13.25 -9.12
N ILE A 229 -13.62 -13.40 -8.48
CA ILE A 229 -13.53 -14.00 -7.14
C ILE A 229 -14.41 -13.24 -6.16
N PHE A 230 -14.41 -11.91 -6.22
CA PHE A 230 -15.23 -11.08 -5.36
C PHE A 230 -16.74 -11.30 -5.55
N ILE A 231 -17.21 -11.48 -6.78
CA ILE A 231 -18.63 -11.72 -7.10
C ILE A 231 -19.05 -13.15 -6.74
N LEU A 232 -18.22 -14.13 -7.06
CA LEU A 232 -18.56 -15.56 -6.92
C LEU A 232 -18.55 -16.05 -5.47
N TYR A 233 -17.83 -15.36 -4.57
CA TYR A 233 -17.72 -15.77 -3.17
C TYR A 233 -18.24 -14.68 -2.22
N PRO A 234 -19.56 -14.43 -2.18
CA PRO A 234 -20.13 -13.55 -1.20
C PRO A 234 -19.91 -14.10 0.20
N VAL A 235 -19.55 -13.23 1.13
CA VAL A 235 -19.37 -13.63 2.53
C VAL A 235 -20.72 -13.84 3.18
N SER A 236 -21.01 -15.02 3.72
CA SER A 236 -22.23 -15.23 4.49
C SER A 236 -22.07 -14.65 5.91
N PRO A 237 -23.10 -13.98 6.46
CA PRO A 237 -23.07 -13.44 7.83
C PRO A 237 -22.78 -14.53 8.88
N GLU A 238 -23.24 -15.77 8.66
CA GLU A 238 -23.02 -16.90 9.55
C GLU A 238 -21.54 -17.24 9.66
N LYS A 239 -20.83 -17.30 8.53
CA LYS A 239 -19.38 -17.54 8.52
C LYS A 239 -18.61 -16.45 9.22
N ILE A 240 -18.99 -15.18 9.05
CA ILE A 240 -18.37 -14.07 9.76
C ILE A 240 -18.51 -14.25 11.27
N ASN A 241 -19.72 -14.56 11.75
CA ASN A 241 -19.98 -14.74 13.18
C ASN A 241 -19.17 -15.90 13.76
N LEU A 242 -19.03 -17.02 13.03
CA LEU A 242 -18.19 -18.14 13.44
C LEU A 242 -16.71 -17.75 13.53
N ILE A 243 -16.20 -17.01 12.56
CA ILE A 243 -14.80 -16.54 12.58
C ILE A 243 -14.58 -15.58 13.74
N ILE A 244 -15.47 -14.61 13.97
CA ILE A 244 -15.38 -13.70 15.10
C ILE A 244 -15.35 -14.48 16.41
N LYS A 245 -16.20 -15.48 16.57
CA LYS A 245 -16.19 -16.36 17.74
C LYS A 245 -14.85 -17.09 17.90
N ASN A 246 -14.30 -17.64 16.84
CA ASN A 246 -13.01 -18.33 16.85
C ASN A 246 -11.85 -17.37 17.19
N VAL A 247 -11.89 -16.14 16.68
CA VAL A 247 -10.92 -15.09 17.00
C VAL A 247 -10.98 -14.73 18.48
N LEU A 248 -12.17 -14.51 19.03
CA LEU A 248 -12.36 -14.19 20.46
C LEU A 248 -11.94 -15.35 21.39
N LEU A 249 -12.04 -16.58 20.93
CA LEU A 249 -11.53 -17.75 21.67
C LEU A 249 -10.00 -17.86 21.63
N ALA A 250 -9.37 -17.43 20.54
CA ALA A 250 -7.92 -17.47 20.37
C ALA A 250 -7.20 -16.30 21.05
N ASP A 251 -7.88 -15.18 21.22
CA ASP A 251 -7.37 -13.95 21.86
C ASP A 251 -8.44 -13.41 22.83
N PRO A 252 -8.64 -14.08 23.99
CA PRO A 252 -9.55 -13.62 25.03
C PRO A 252 -8.97 -12.33 25.63
N GLN A 253 -9.65 -11.21 25.39
CA GLN A 253 -9.33 -9.91 25.97
C GLN A 253 -9.70 -9.84 27.45
#